data_a656a12f3ef4aed03707264ee8e8f274
#
_entry.id   a656a12f3ef4aed03707264ee8e8f274
#
_cell.length_a   1.000
_cell.length_b   1.000
_cell.length_c   1.000
_cell.angle_alpha   90.00
_cell.angle_beta   90.00
_cell.angle_gamma   90.00
#
_symmetry.space_group_name_H-M   'P 1'
#
loop_
_entity.id
_entity.type
_entity.pdbx_description
1 polymer ?
#
loop_
_entity_poly.entity_id
_entity_poly.type
_entity_poly.pdbx_seq_one_letter_code
_entity_poly.pdbx_strand_id
1 'polypeptide(L)'
;ESTVDKLYTSYILSKNNLKTPNTFIFRNFKNAEKFLDDQLPKEGIVYKPLFGSQGDNVKLIKSSYELKEIENLSNIFYFQQYLDNSINHDYRILVIRKDETYKYFYMTRYGDSFINNVSKGGSCKKESIDKSIIDLALKASKLLNIPFCGVDIMSYNNNNYIIEINSIPAWRGLQNV
;
A
#
# COMPACT_ATOMS: atom_id res chain seq x y z
N GLU A 1 9.30 6.44 -12.43
CA GLU A 1 10.32 5.61 -11.71
C GLU A 1 10.08 5.57 -10.20
N SER A 2 9.69 6.69 -9.56
CA SER A 2 9.54 6.76 -8.10
C SER A 2 8.48 5.81 -7.52
N THR A 3 7.47 5.41 -8.27
CA THR A 3 6.40 4.51 -7.80
C THR A 3 6.71 3.03 -7.96
N VAL A 4 7.76 2.69 -8.68
CA VAL A 4 8.25 1.30 -8.80
C VAL A 4 9.02 0.92 -7.53
N ASP A 5 9.68 1.88 -6.89
CA ASP A 5 10.40 1.69 -5.63
C ASP A 5 9.49 2.05 -4.44
N LYS A 6 8.96 1.02 -3.79
CA LYS A 6 8.08 1.16 -2.61
C LYS A 6 8.77 1.89 -1.45
N LEU A 7 10.08 1.65 -1.26
CA LEU A 7 10.82 2.29 -0.19
C LEU A 7 10.97 3.78 -0.41
N TYR A 8 11.40 4.18 -1.61
CA TYR A 8 11.56 5.58 -1.96
C TYR A 8 10.23 6.33 -1.86
N THR A 9 9.15 5.74 -2.37
CA THR A 9 7.79 6.31 -2.26
C THR A 9 7.39 6.51 -0.80
N SER A 10 7.52 5.48 0.05
CA SER A 10 7.19 5.58 1.48
C SER A 10 8.04 6.65 2.19
N TYR A 11 9.34 6.73 1.88
CA TYR A 11 10.23 7.74 2.45
C TYR A 11 9.80 9.16 2.08
N ILE A 12 9.51 9.45 0.81
CA ILE A 12 9.10 10.78 0.35
C ILE A 12 7.76 11.18 0.97
N LEU A 13 6.79 10.27 1.02
CA LEU A 13 5.49 10.51 1.65
C LEU A 13 5.67 10.86 3.14
N SER A 14 6.37 10.04 3.88
CA SER A 14 6.63 10.24 5.32
C SER A 14 7.36 11.54 5.61
N LYS A 15 8.42 11.84 4.84
CA LYS A 15 9.19 13.10 4.97
C LYS A 15 8.33 14.35 4.77
N ASN A 16 7.24 14.24 4.03
CA ASN A 16 6.30 15.34 3.76
C ASN A 16 5.00 15.23 4.57
N ASN A 17 5.03 14.50 5.70
CA ASN A 17 3.90 14.34 6.62
C ASN A 17 2.64 13.73 5.99
N LEU A 18 2.76 12.98 4.90
CA LEU A 18 1.70 12.13 4.37
C LEU A 18 1.81 10.76 5.03
N LYS A 19 0.75 10.35 5.73
CA LYS A 19 0.77 9.09 6.49
C LYS A 19 0.90 7.88 5.57
N THR A 20 1.88 7.05 5.87
CA THR A 20 2.10 5.72 5.30
C THR A 20 2.38 4.75 6.45
N PRO A 21 2.11 3.45 6.33
CA PRO A 21 2.42 2.49 7.38
C PRO A 21 3.90 2.54 7.75
N ASN A 22 4.23 2.36 9.03
CA ASN A 22 5.61 2.27 9.46
C ASN A 22 6.34 1.22 8.64
N THR A 23 7.51 1.59 8.13
CA THR A 23 8.26 0.80 7.16
C THR A 23 9.64 0.48 7.70
N PHE A 24 10.05 -0.78 7.57
CA PHE A 24 11.34 -1.29 7.99
C PHE A 24 12.00 -2.03 6.82
N ILE A 25 13.31 -1.87 6.67
CA ILE A 25 14.06 -2.50 5.58
C ILE A 25 15.37 -3.09 6.08
N PHE A 26 15.67 -4.29 5.62
CA PHE A 26 16.90 -5.02 5.96
C PHE A 26 17.53 -5.59 4.70
N ARG A 27 18.87 -5.55 4.64
CA ARG A 27 19.66 -6.03 3.50
C ARG A 27 20.05 -7.50 3.58
N ASN A 28 19.74 -8.17 4.68
CA ASN A 28 20.07 -9.58 4.85
C ASN A 28 19.09 -10.28 5.77
N PHE A 29 18.99 -11.59 5.62
CA PHE A 29 18.10 -12.45 6.38
C PHE A 29 18.31 -12.33 7.89
N LYS A 30 19.57 -12.38 8.37
CA LYS A 30 19.88 -12.38 9.80
C LYS A 30 19.35 -11.14 10.53
N ASN A 31 19.49 -9.95 9.92
CA ASN A 31 18.99 -8.72 10.51
C ASN A 31 17.45 -8.65 10.47
N ALA A 32 16.83 -9.16 9.41
CA ALA A 32 15.38 -9.25 9.29
C ALA A 32 14.80 -10.23 10.32
N GLU A 33 15.40 -11.42 10.47
CA GLU A 33 15.02 -12.42 11.47
C GLU A 33 15.15 -11.86 12.88
N LYS A 34 16.29 -11.24 13.22
CA LYS A 34 16.49 -10.61 14.51
C LYS A 34 15.46 -9.54 14.84
N PHE A 35 15.12 -8.70 13.86
CA PHE A 35 14.05 -7.70 14.04
C PHE A 35 12.71 -8.36 14.36
N LEU A 36 12.36 -9.44 13.67
CA LEU A 36 11.12 -10.16 13.94
C LEU A 36 11.14 -10.84 15.31
N ASP A 37 12.27 -11.43 15.73
CA ASP A 37 12.41 -12.03 17.06
C ASP A 37 12.25 -10.99 18.18
N ASP A 38 12.81 -9.80 18.00
CA ASP A 38 12.86 -8.77 19.04
C ASP A 38 11.63 -7.85 19.04
N GLN A 39 11.00 -7.58 17.89
CA GLN A 39 10.06 -6.47 17.72
C GLN A 39 8.81 -6.79 16.89
N LEU A 40 8.51 -8.07 16.63
CA LEU A 40 7.30 -8.44 15.88
C LEU A 40 6.04 -8.00 16.64
N PRO A 41 5.18 -7.14 16.03
CA PRO A 41 3.90 -6.79 16.65
C PRO A 41 2.98 -8.01 16.81
N LYS A 42 2.09 -7.98 17.80
CA LYS A 42 1.12 -9.07 18.04
C LYS A 42 0.21 -9.33 16.84
N GLU A 43 -0.17 -8.29 16.14
CA GLU A 43 -1.02 -8.34 14.93
C GLU A 43 -0.25 -8.89 13.71
N GLY A 44 1.06 -8.98 13.80
CA GLY A 44 1.96 -9.32 12.70
C GLY A 44 2.50 -8.11 11.96
N ILE A 45 3.28 -8.38 10.93
CA ILE A 45 3.85 -7.38 10.03
C ILE A 45 3.72 -7.83 8.58
N VAL A 46 3.49 -6.91 7.66
CA VAL A 46 3.34 -7.23 6.24
C VAL A 46 4.69 -7.23 5.55
N TYR A 47 5.12 -8.38 5.05
CA TYR A 47 6.23 -8.48 4.11
C TYR A 47 5.73 -8.18 2.70
N LYS A 48 6.50 -7.39 1.96
CA LYS A 48 6.28 -7.11 0.54
C LYS A 48 7.58 -7.25 -0.23
N PRO A 49 7.59 -7.86 -1.42
CA PRO A 49 8.73 -7.72 -2.31
C PRO A 49 8.96 -6.24 -2.62
N LEU A 50 10.21 -5.78 -2.58
CA LEU A 50 10.53 -4.37 -2.85
C LEU A 50 10.08 -3.97 -4.26
N PHE A 51 10.34 -4.86 -5.22
CA PHE A 51 9.86 -4.76 -6.60
C PHE A 51 8.80 -5.83 -6.84
N GLY A 52 7.72 -5.48 -7.49
CA GLY A 52 6.59 -6.35 -7.78
C GLY A 52 5.27 -5.59 -7.79
N SER A 53 4.24 -6.22 -8.30
CA SER A 53 2.91 -5.64 -8.47
C SER A 53 1.81 -6.63 -8.06
N GLN A 54 0.56 -6.16 -8.04
CA GLN A 54 -0.64 -6.97 -7.84
C GLN A 54 -0.72 -7.76 -6.53
N GLY A 55 0.11 -7.43 -5.54
CA GLY A 55 0.14 -8.13 -4.24
C GLY A 55 0.77 -9.53 -4.32
N ASP A 56 1.55 -9.83 -5.37
CA ASP A 56 2.25 -11.09 -5.48
C ASP A 56 3.34 -11.18 -4.42
N ASN A 57 3.42 -12.35 -3.75
CA ASN A 57 4.33 -12.63 -2.66
C ASN A 57 4.23 -11.65 -1.45
N VAL A 58 3.13 -10.93 -1.31
CA VAL A 58 2.81 -10.19 -0.08
C VAL A 58 2.33 -11.18 0.97
N LYS A 59 2.94 -11.17 2.15
CA LYS A 59 2.61 -12.07 3.26
C LYS A 59 2.43 -11.30 4.56
N LEU A 60 1.46 -11.70 5.37
CA LEU A 60 1.36 -11.29 6.76
C LEU A 60 2.20 -12.26 7.61
N ILE A 61 3.25 -11.74 8.22
CA ILE A 61 4.21 -12.50 9.04
C ILE A 61 3.76 -12.37 10.49
N LYS A 62 3.50 -13.50 11.13
CA LYS A 62 3.13 -13.60 12.55
C LYS A 62 4.17 -14.34 13.40
N SER A 63 5.22 -14.85 12.77
CA SER A 63 6.34 -15.51 13.40
C SER A 63 7.61 -15.33 12.58
N SER A 64 8.76 -15.18 13.22
CA SER A 64 10.06 -15.11 12.53
C SER A 64 10.36 -16.37 11.72
N TYR A 65 9.82 -17.52 12.10
CA TYR A 65 9.96 -18.77 11.35
C TYR A 65 9.39 -18.68 9.94
N GLU A 66 8.32 -17.90 9.72
CA GLU A 66 7.69 -17.72 8.42
C GLU A 66 8.60 -16.98 7.42
N LEU A 67 9.63 -16.29 7.93
CA LEU A 67 10.61 -15.63 7.08
C LEU A 67 11.41 -16.64 6.23
N LYS A 68 11.62 -17.85 6.72
CA LYS A 68 12.34 -18.93 6.02
C LYS A 68 11.57 -19.46 4.81
N GLU A 69 10.25 -19.26 4.81
CA GLU A 69 9.37 -19.69 3.71
C GLU A 69 9.25 -18.63 2.60
N ILE A 70 9.92 -17.49 2.77
CA ILE A 70 9.92 -16.41 1.79
C ILE A 70 11.03 -16.62 0.78
N GLU A 71 10.65 -16.90 -0.46
CA GLU A 71 11.58 -16.84 -1.57
C GLU A 71 11.95 -15.38 -1.85
N ASN A 72 13.17 -14.98 -1.50
CA ASN A 72 13.66 -13.61 -1.64
C ASN A 72 15.01 -13.57 -2.35
N LEU A 73 14.96 -13.54 -3.68
CA LEU A 73 16.13 -13.49 -4.54
C LEU A 73 16.94 -12.18 -4.41
N SER A 74 16.28 -11.10 -3.96
CA SER A 74 16.94 -9.78 -3.82
C SER A 74 17.74 -9.61 -2.53
N ASN A 75 17.54 -10.49 -1.56
CA ASN A 75 18.09 -10.37 -0.20
C ASN A 75 17.71 -9.06 0.52
N ILE A 76 16.66 -8.39 0.04
CA ILE A 76 16.12 -7.17 0.65
C ILE A 76 14.76 -7.50 1.25
N PHE A 77 14.65 -7.33 2.56
CA PHE A 77 13.43 -7.59 3.32
C PHE A 77 12.75 -6.25 3.63
N TYR A 78 11.61 -6.02 2.99
CA TYR A 78 10.79 -4.82 3.17
C TYR A 78 9.53 -5.19 3.96
N PHE A 79 9.42 -4.64 5.15
CA PHE A 79 8.27 -4.83 6.02
C PHE A 79 7.48 -3.54 6.19
N GLN A 80 6.17 -3.68 6.30
CA GLN A 80 5.28 -2.59 6.66
C GLN A 80 4.39 -2.98 7.82
N GLN A 81 4.08 -2.02 8.67
CA GLN A 81 3.06 -2.17 9.71
C GLN A 81 1.79 -2.76 9.10
N TYR A 82 1.26 -3.80 9.72
CA TYR A 82 -0.06 -4.30 9.41
C TYR A 82 -1.11 -3.34 9.98
N LEU A 83 -1.98 -2.85 9.13
CA LEU A 83 -3.15 -2.06 9.53
C LEU A 83 -4.34 -3.01 9.58
N ASP A 84 -4.63 -3.52 10.77
CA ASP A 84 -5.73 -4.47 10.98
C ASP A 84 -7.08 -3.75 10.79
N ASN A 85 -7.57 -3.81 9.58
CA ASN A 85 -8.87 -3.25 9.23
C ASN A 85 -9.90 -4.39 9.23
N SER A 86 -10.70 -4.45 10.28
CA SER A 86 -11.71 -5.50 10.49
C SER A 86 -12.74 -5.64 9.36
N ILE A 87 -12.88 -4.63 8.50
CA ILE A 87 -13.81 -4.64 7.37
C ILE A 87 -13.13 -5.12 6.07
N ASN A 88 -11.82 -5.35 6.08
CA ASN A 88 -11.03 -5.78 4.91
C ASN A 88 -11.33 -4.97 3.64
N HIS A 89 -11.25 -3.65 3.74
CA HIS A 89 -11.44 -2.78 2.59
C HIS A 89 -10.35 -1.72 2.47
N ASP A 90 -10.14 -1.24 1.28
CA ASP A 90 -9.34 -0.07 0.97
C ASP A 90 -10.00 0.78 -0.11
N TYR A 91 -9.48 1.98 -0.30
CA TYR A 91 -9.93 2.93 -1.30
C TYR A 91 -8.88 3.05 -2.39
N ARG A 92 -9.30 2.88 -3.64
CA ARG A 92 -8.46 3.21 -4.80
C ARG A 92 -8.95 4.50 -5.43
N ILE A 93 -8.10 5.51 -5.44
CA ILE A 93 -8.35 6.80 -6.07
C ILE A 93 -7.49 6.90 -7.32
N LEU A 94 -8.13 6.95 -8.49
CA LEU A 94 -7.46 7.27 -9.76
C LEU A 94 -7.37 8.79 -9.87
N VAL A 95 -6.16 9.32 -9.97
CA VAL A 95 -5.90 10.75 -10.11
C VAL A 95 -5.38 11.04 -11.51
N ILE A 96 -5.99 12.02 -12.16
CA ILE A 96 -5.55 12.59 -13.44
C ILE A 96 -5.32 14.08 -13.21
N ARG A 97 -4.07 14.51 -13.35
CA ARG A 97 -3.66 15.89 -13.15
C ARG A 97 -3.13 16.50 -14.45
N LYS A 98 -3.62 17.68 -14.78
CA LYS A 98 -3.06 18.52 -15.82
C LYS A 98 -2.88 19.91 -15.22
N ASP A 99 -1.63 20.37 -15.14
CA ASP A 99 -1.25 21.60 -14.46
C ASP A 99 -1.78 21.61 -13.01
N GLU A 100 -2.57 22.60 -12.62
CA GLU A 100 -3.20 22.71 -11.31
C GLU A 100 -4.65 22.16 -11.29
N THR A 101 -5.10 21.54 -12.40
CA THR A 101 -6.44 20.94 -12.47
C THR A 101 -6.39 19.45 -12.22
N TYR A 102 -7.41 18.93 -11.50
CA TYR A 102 -7.52 17.53 -11.12
C TYR A 102 -8.87 16.97 -11.57
N LYS A 103 -8.81 15.76 -12.13
CA LYS A 103 -9.96 14.86 -12.22
C LYS A 103 -9.62 13.63 -11.42
N TYR A 104 -10.60 13.07 -10.72
CA TYR A 104 -10.42 11.84 -9.96
C TYR A 104 -11.64 10.95 -10.07
N PHE A 105 -11.39 9.66 -9.97
CA PHE A 105 -12.39 8.62 -9.86
C PHE A 105 -12.00 7.75 -8.67
N TYR A 106 -12.96 7.12 -8.02
CA TYR A 106 -12.66 6.29 -6.87
C TYR A 106 -13.57 5.09 -6.78
N MET A 107 -13.10 4.08 -6.09
CA MET A 107 -13.84 2.90 -5.70
C MET A 107 -13.38 2.40 -4.34
N THR A 108 -14.28 1.78 -3.59
CA THR A 108 -13.95 0.97 -2.42
C THR A 108 -13.75 -0.46 -2.89
N ARG A 109 -12.63 -1.07 -2.48
CA ARG A 109 -12.33 -2.47 -2.77
C ARG A 109 -12.49 -3.28 -1.48
N TYR A 110 -13.17 -4.41 -1.60
CA TYR A 110 -13.38 -5.37 -0.51
C TYR A 110 -12.68 -6.68 -0.86
N GLY A 111 -11.98 -7.26 0.10
CA GLY A 111 -11.32 -8.56 -0.04
C GLY A 111 -11.71 -9.52 1.08
N ASP A 112 -11.53 -10.82 0.82
CA ASP A 112 -11.75 -11.88 1.81
C ASP A 112 -10.53 -12.06 2.74
N SER A 113 -9.46 -11.31 2.49
CA SER A 113 -8.22 -11.35 3.26
C SER A 113 -7.65 -9.93 3.42
N PHE A 114 -6.49 -9.80 4.05
CA PHE A 114 -5.79 -8.52 4.16
C PHE A 114 -5.30 -7.92 2.80
N ILE A 115 -5.46 -8.68 1.70
CA ILE A 115 -5.15 -8.21 0.33
C ILE A 115 -6.46 -7.98 -0.41
N ASN A 116 -6.80 -6.71 -0.66
CA ASN A 116 -8.07 -6.30 -1.30
C ASN A 116 -7.99 -6.19 -2.83
N ASN A 117 -7.01 -6.82 -3.47
CA ASN A 117 -6.84 -6.71 -4.91
C ASN A 117 -7.95 -7.42 -5.69
N VAL A 118 -8.55 -6.71 -6.65
CA VAL A 118 -9.58 -7.24 -7.57
C VAL A 118 -9.07 -8.45 -8.34
N SER A 119 -7.80 -8.46 -8.72
CA SER A 119 -7.16 -9.61 -9.40
C SER A 119 -7.12 -10.89 -8.55
N LYS A 120 -7.33 -10.77 -7.24
CA LYS A 120 -7.36 -11.88 -6.27
C LYS A 120 -8.77 -12.18 -5.73
N GLY A 121 -9.81 -11.79 -6.47
CA GLY A 121 -11.20 -12.08 -6.11
C GLY A 121 -11.92 -10.98 -5.33
N GLY A 122 -11.26 -9.86 -5.06
CA GLY A 122 -11.90 -8.72 -4.41
C GLY A 122 -13.05 -8.12 -5.23
N SER A 123 -14.04 -7.56 -4.55
CA SER A 123 -15.14 -6.82 -5.16
C SER A 123 -14.91 -5.32 -5.09
N CYS A 124 -15.53 -4.59 -6.03
CA CYS A 124 -15.50 -3.13 -6.07
C CYS A 124 -16.88 -2.55 -5.93
N LYS A 125 -16.99 -1.45 -5.18
CA LYS A 125 -18.24 -0.70 -5.04
C LYS A 125 -17.96 0.79 -5.16
N LYS A 126 -18.97 1.52 -5.69
CA LYS A 126 -18.99 2.98 -5.64
C LYS A 126 -19.77 3.41 -4.41
N GLU A 127 -19.06 3.86 -3.40
CA GLU A 127 -19.63 4.32 -2.15
C GLU A 127 -19.13 5.72 -1.86
N SER A 128 -19.92 6.51 -1.14
CA SER A 128 -19.44 7.82 -0.67
C SER A 128 -18.21 7.63 0.22
N ILE A 129 -17.14 8.33 -0.07
CA ILE A 129 -15.91 8.32 0.72
C ILE A 129 -15.65 9.71 1.30
N ASP A 130 -14.94 9.76 2.42
CA ASP A 130 -14.58 11.02 3.07
C ASP A 130 -13.68 11.86 2.14
N LYS A 131 -13.94 13.15 2.09
CA LYS A 131 -13.16 14.09 1.27
C LYS A 131 -11.68 14.08 1.64
N SER A 132 -11.34 13.84 2.89
CA SER A 132 -9.95 13.76 3.35
C SER A 132 -9.14 12.66 2.64
N ILE A 133 -9.79 11.55 2.25
CA ILE A 133 -9.17 10.45 1.48
C ILE A 133 -8.82 10.93 0.07
N ILE A 134 -9.75 11.66 -0.57
CA ILE A 134 -9.51 12.24 -1.90
C ILE A 134 -8.38 13.27 -1.83
N ASP A 135 -8.45 14.20 -0.87
CA ASP A 135 -7.44 15.23 -0.69
C ASP A 135 -6.05 14.66 -0.43
N LEU A 136 -5.97 13.54 0.31
CA LEU A 136 -4.72 12.82 0.55
C LEU A 136 -4.13 12.26 -0.75
N ALA A 137 -4.96 11.66 -1.61
CA ALA A 137 -4.54 11.14 -2.90
C ALA A 137 -4.03 12.25 -3.85
N LEU A 138 -4.74 13.39 -3.91
CA LEU A 138 -4.35 14.53 -4.72
C LEU A 138 -3.01 15.13 -4.25
N LYS A 139 -2.84 15.29 -2.93
CA LYS A 139 -1.56 15.75 -2.34
C LYS A 139 -0.41 14.81 -2.68
N ALA A 140 -0.61 13.50 -2.62
CA ALA A 140 0.41 12.52 -2.97
C ALA A 140 0.80 12.56 -4.45
N SER A 141 -0.17 12.65 -5.36
CA SER A 141 0.07 12.83 -6.80
C SER A 141 0.87 14.09 -7.09
N LYS A 142 0.53 15.22 -6.45
CA LYS A 142 1.25 16.49 -6.59
C LYS A 142 2.68 16.38 -6.06
N LEU A 143 2.86 15.85 -4.85
CA LEU A 143 4.15 15.69 -4.19
C LEU A 143 5.14 14.86 -5.01
N LEU A 144 4.68 13.74 -5.54
CA LEU A 144 5.50 12.83 -6.36
C LEU A 144 5.60 13.26 -7.82
N ASN A 145 4.91 14.35 -8.19
CA ASN A 145 4.83 14.85 -9.56
C ASN A 145 4.37 13.79 -10.58
N ILE A 146 3.36 13.00 -10.21
CA ILE A 146 2.81 11.95 -11.07
C ILE A 146 1.45 12.40 -11.60
N PRO A 147 1.35 12.73 -12.90
CA PRO A 147 0.13 13.30 -13.46
C PRO A 147 -1.00 12.26 -13.64
N PHE A 148 -0.66 10.98 -13.66
CA PHE A 148 -1.62 9.88 -13.76
C PHE A 148 -1.21 8.76 -12.82
N CYS A 149 -2.03 8.50 -11.80
CA CYS A 149 -1.73 7.44 -10.82
C CYS A 149 -2.98 6.88 -10.15
N GLY A 150 -2.85 5.67 -9.64
CA GLY A 150 -3.77 5.09 -8.68
C GLY A 150 -3.16 5.15 -7.29
N VAL A 151 -3.87 5.73 -6.34
CA VAL A 151 -3.47 5.82 -4.94
C VAL A 151 -4.33 4.88 -4.11
N ASP A 152 -3.71 3.93 -3.45
CA ASP A 152 -4.38 3.00 -2.56
C ASP A 152 -4.27 3.52 -1.12
N ILE A 153 -5.42 3.71 -0.47
CA ILE A 153 -5.53 4.29 0.86
C ILE A 153 -6.34 3.36 1.76
N MET A 154 -5.89 3.19 2.98
CA MET A 154 -6.59 2.44 4.02
C MET A 154 -6.83 3.33 5.24
N SER A 155 -8.04 3.27 5.80
CA SER A 155 -8.36 3.93 7.06
C SER A 155 -8.08 2.98 8.23
N TYR A 156 -7.36 3.49 9.23
CA TYR A 156 -7.01 2.75 10.44
C TYR A 156 -6.90 3.70 11.63
N ASN A 157 -7.57 3.39 12.74
CA ASN A 157 -7.54 4.20 13.96
C ASN A 157 -7.76 5.71 13.70
N ASN A 158 -8.85 6.04 12.99
CA ASN A 158 -9.24 7.40 12.61
C ASN A 158 -8.20 8.16 11.77
N ASN A 159 -7.31 7.46 11.11
CA ASN A 159 -6.32 8.04 10.20
C ASN A 159 -6.37 7.35 8.85
N ASN A 160 -6.00 8.08 7.80
CA ASN A 160 -5.88 7.57 6.44
C ASN A 160 -4.40 7.39 6.10
N TYR A 161 -4.04 6.19 5.62
CA TYR A 161 -2.68 5.80 5.27
C TYR A 161 -2.58 5.48 3.80
N ILE A 162 -1.61 6.06 3.11
CA ILE A 162 -1.27 5.69 1.74
C ILE A 162 -0.50 4.37 1.78
N ILE A 163 -1.09 3.34 1.19
CA ILE A 163 -0.51 1.99 1.15
C ILE A 163 0.41 1.80 -0.06
N GLU A 164 -0.02 2.34 -1.20
CA GLU A 164 0.70 2.22 -2.47
C GLU A 164 0.30 3.33 -3.44
N ILE A 165 1.21 3.70 -4.33
CA ILE A 165 0.95 4.59 -5.46
C ILE A 165 1.47 3.94 -6.71
N ASN A 166 0.60 3.79 -7.71
CA ASN A 166 0.88 3.14 -8.98
C ASN A 166 0.79 4.15 -10.13
N SER A 167 1.88 4.35 -10.89
CA SER A 167 1.91 5.22 -12.06
C SER A 167 1.26 4.62 -13.31
N ILE A 168 1.01 3.30 -13.28
CA ILE A 168 0.25 2.59 -14.33
C ILE A 168 -0.85 1.78 -13.62
N PRO A 169 -1.90 2.47 -13.14
CA PRO A 169 -2.91 1.81 -12.33
C PRO A 169 -3.82 0.92 -13.19
N ALA A 170 -4.14 -0.27 -12.67
CA ALA A 170 -5.24 -1.06 -13.21
C ALA A 170 -6.58 -0.35 -12.86
N TRP A 171 -7.38 -0.05 -13.86
CA TRP A 171 -8.63 0.73 -13.77
C TRP A 171 -9.89 -0.07 -14.13
N ARG A 172 -9.73 -1.37 -14.44
CA ARG A 172 -10.88 -2.23 -14.81
C ARG A 172 -12.00 -2.24 -13.77
N GLY A 173 -11.68 -2.21 -12.49
CA GLY A 173 -12.68 -2.16 -11.42
C GLY A 173 -13.56 -0.89 -11.45
N LEU A 174 -13.02 0.24 -11.95
CA LEU A 174 -13.75 1.50 -12.08
C LEU A 174 -14.76 1.51 -13.23
N GLN A 175 -14.65 0.59 -14.19
CA GLN A 175 -15.62 0.49 -15.29
C GLN A 175 -16.96 -0.10 -14.85
N ASN A 176 -16.96 -0.78 -13.70
CA ASN A 176 -18.11 -1.52 -13.19
C ASN A 176 -18.82 -0.81 -12.02
N VAL A 177 -18.41 0.42 -11.67
CA VAL A 177 -18.95 1.17 -10.53
C VAL A 177 -19.33 2.61 -10.87
#